data_6fe63ed591f23fe305db4c96823e84d1
#
_entry.id   6fe63ed591f23fe305db4c96823e84d1
#
_cell.length_a   1.000
_cell.length_b   1.000
_cell.length_c   1.000
_cell.angle_alpha   90.00
_cell.angle_beta   90.00
_cell.angle_gamma   90.00
#
_symmetry.space_group_name_H-M   'P 1'
#
loop_
_entity.id
_entity.type
_entity.pdbx_description
1 polymer ?
#
loop_
_entity_poly.entity_id
_entity_poly.type
_entity_poly.pdbx_seq_one_letter_code
_entity_poly.pdbx_strand_id
1 'polypeptide(L)'
;ATPIPRSIKLTLLGNLDISSIHTMPKTRLKPTTFLVPPPKQSNCYQWLYKQLKINHSQAFVVCPFIDDSDKNDQVVSAQAEFTHLQKLFPDLSIGLLHGQTKDKDKIINDFIQQKITILVSTPIIEVGIDIPNANYMIVNSADRFGLSQLHQLRGRIGRGDKPSFCCFFTSSQNPKTLKRLEF
;
A
#
# COMPACT_ATOMS: atom_id res chain seq x y z
N ALA A 1 -5.46 -12.07 -6.95
CA ALA A 1 -5.80 -12.54 -5.60
C ALA A 1 -4.63 -13.37 -5.07
N THR A 2 -4.24 -13.18 -3.84
CA THR A 2 -3.17 -13.94 -3.21
C THR A 2 -3.81 -15.14 -2.50
N PRO A 3 -3.34 -16.37 -2.70
CA PRO A 3 -3.86 -17.50 -1.97
C PRO A 3 -3.59 -17.29 -0.47
N ILE A 4 -4.63 -17.33 0.34
CA ILE A 4 -4.48 -17.27 1.79
C ILE A 4 -4.04 -18.67 2.25
N PRO A 5 -2.91 -18.81 2.99
CA PRO A 5 -2.42 -20.13 3.45
C PRO A 5 -3.47 -20.95 4.23
N ARG A 6 -4.40 -20.25 4.89
CA ARG A 6 -5.52 -20.84 5.61
C ARG A 6 -6.54 -21.51 4.67
N SER A 7 -6.79 -20.90 3.49
CA SER A 7 -7.67 -21.49 2.47
C SER A 7 -7.05 -22.74 1.85
N ILE A 8 -5.72 -22.74 1.63
CA ILE A 8 -4.98 -23.92 1.17
C ILE A 8 -5.08 -25.03 2.20
N LYS A 9 -4.94 -24.71 3.51
CA LYS A 9 -5.08 -25.72 4.59
C LYS A 9 -6.49 -26.29 4.66
N LEU A 10 -7.54 -25.50 4.45
CA LEU A 10 -8.93 -25.96 4.37
C LEU A 10 -9.18 -26.82 3.13
N THR A 11 -8.50 -26.53 2.02
CA THR A 11 -8.61 -27.31 0.78
C THR A 11 -7.93 -28.68 0.90
N LEU A 12 -6.82 -28.76 1.62
CA LEU A 12 -6.14 -30.03 1.91
C LEU A 12 -6.93 -30.94 2.87
N LEU A 13 -7.86 -30.37 3.64
CA LEU A 13 -8.68 -31.08 4.63
C LEU A 13 -10.15 -31.22 4.20
N GLY A 14 -10.54 -30.70 3.05
CA GLY A 14 -11.90 -30.76 2.52
C GLY A 14 -11.94 -31.11 1.04
N ASN A 15 -13.08 -31.63 0.56
CA ASN A 15 -13.35 -31.97 -0.85
C ASN A 15 -13.57 -30.70 -1.71
N LEU A 16 -12.58 -29.79 -1.76
CA LEU A 16 -12.66 -28.59 -2.59
C LEU A 16 -11.72 -28.73 -3.79
N ASP A 17 -12.23 -28.48 -4.98
CA ASP A 17 -11.43 -28.38 -6.19
C ASP A 17 -10.63 -27.07 -6.24
N ILE A 18 -9.38 -27.15 -6.65
CA ILE A 18 -8.49 -25.99 -6.80
C ILE A 18 -8.29 -25.70 -8.28
N SER A 19 -8.73 -24.52 -8.73
CA SER A 19 -8.37 -23.98 -10.03
C SER A 19 -7.27 -22.93 -9.89
N SER A 20 -6.08 -23.22 -10.43
CA SER A 20 -4.93 -22.31 -10.36
C SER A 20 -4.76 -21.52 -11.66
N ILE A 21 -4.71 -20.19 -11.55
CA ILE A 21 -4.41 -19.30 -12.68
C ILE A 21 -2.95 -18.85 -12.57
N HIS A 22 -2.10 -19.37 -13.46
CA HIS A 22 -0.66 -19.10 -13.46
C HIS A 22 -0.24 -18.00 -14.45
N THR A 23 -1.13 -17.61 -15.37
CA THR A 23 -0.84 -16.64 -16.40
C THR A 23 -1.17 -15.22 -15.95
N MET A 24 -0.24 -14.28 -16.17
CA MET A 24 -0.48 -12.85 -16.02
C MET A 24 -0.77 -12.22 -17.40
N PRO A 25 -1.61 -11.17 -17.45
CA PRO A 25 -1.76 -10.39 -18.68
C PRO A 25 -0.39 -9.91 -19.18
N LYS A 26 -0.13 -10.03 -20.49
CA LYS A 26 1.18 -9.71 -21.12
C LYS A 26 1.60 -8.25 -20.90
N THR A 27 0.65 -7.35 -20.72
CA THR A 27 0.86 -5.92 -20.51
C THR A 27 1.17 -5.53 -19.05
N ARG A 28 0.98 -6.45 -18.10
CA ARG A 28 1.16 -6.13 -16.69
C ARG A 28 2.61 -6.22 -16.26
N LEU A 29 3.19 -5.08 -15.90
CA LEU A 29 4.53 -5.01 -15.31
C LEU A 29 4.48 -5.37 -13.82
N LYS A 30 5.48 -6.15 -13.35
CA LYS A 30 5.61 -6.44 -11.93
C LYS A 30 6.06 -5.18 -11.18
N PRO A 31 5.44 -4.82 -10.04
CA PRO A 31 5.93 -3.71 -9.23
C PRO A 31 7.35 -3.95 -8.72
N THR A 32 8.20 -2.94 -8.86
CA THR A 32 9.54 -2.95 -8.26
C THR A 32 9.43 -2.58 -6.78
N THR A 33 10.04 -3.38 -5.91
CA THR A 33 9.97 -3.16 -4.45
C THR A 33 11.33 -2.69 -3.93
N PHE A 34 11.33 -1.65 -3.08
CA PHE A 34 12.50 -1.12 -2.42
C PHE A 34 12.32 -1.15 -0.91
N LEU A 35 13.37 -1.56 -0.21
CA LEU A 35 13.46 -1.41 1.23
C LEU A 35 14.18 -0.09 1.56
N VAL A 36 13.50 0.78 2.29
CA VAL A 36 13.97 2.16 2.53
C VAL A 36 14.23 2.36 4.03
N PRO A 37 15.51 2.44 4.43
CA PRO A 37 15.86 2.70 5.82
C PRO A 37 15.58 4.17 6.20
N PRO A 38 15.48 4.49 7.52
CA PRO A 38 15.10 5.81 7.99
C PRO A 38 15.87 6.99 7.38
N PRO A 39 17.21 6.93 7.20
CA PRO A 39 17.95 8.06 6.62
C PRO A 39 17.59 8.37 5.16
N LYS A 40 16.99 7.41 4.44
CA LYS A 40 16.62 7.55 3.02
C LYS A 40 15.14 7.88 2.81
N GLN A 41 14.32 7.90 3.85
CA GLN A 41 12.87 8.13 3.73
C GLN A 41 12.54 9.53 3.18
N SER A 42 13.24 10.56 3.64
CA SER A 42 13.05 11.93 3.12
C SER A 42 13.35 12.01 1.61
N ASN A 43 14.43 11.39 1.17
CA ASN A 43 14.78 11.34 -0.26
C ASN A 43 13.73 10.54 -1.07
N CYS A 44 13.17 9.49 -0.49
CA CYS A 44 12.10 8.70 -1.12
C CYS A 44 10.83 9.55 -1.30
N TYR A 45 10.43 10.36 -0.33
CA TYR A 45 9.30 11.28 -0.46
C TYR A 45 9.55 12.36 -1.53
N GLN A 46 10.76 12.93 -1.59
CA GLN A 46 11.11 13.90 -2.64
C GLN A 46 11.08 13.26 -4.03
N TRP A 47 11.58 12.03 -4.15
CA TRP A 47 11.50 11.26 -5.39
C TRP A 47 10.03 10.98 -5.76
N LEU A 48 9.21 10.52 -4.82
CA LEU A 48 7.78 10.30 -5.06
C LEU A 48 7.09 11.56 -5.57
N TYR A 49 7.32 12.70 -4.93
CA TYR A 49 6.77 13.99 -5.35
C TYR A 49 7.08 14.30 -6.82
N LYS A 50 8.36 14.16 -7.21
CA LYS A 50 8.79 14.38 -8.60
C LYS A 50 8.07 13.43 -9.56
N GLN A 51 7.96 12.15 -9.20
CA GLN A 51 7.30 11.15 -10.04
C GLN A 51 5.80 11.43 -10.21
N LEU A 52 5.11 11.83 -9.15
CA LEU A 52 3.69 12.16 -9.19
C LEU A 52 3.43 13.36 -10.12
N LYS A 53 4.29 14.38 -10.08
CA LYS A 53 4.19 15.56 -10.96
C LYS A 53 4.47 15.23 -12.42
N ILE A 54 5.52 14.45 -12.71
CA ILE A 54 5.94 14.13 -14.08
C ILE A 54 4.94 13.17 -14.74
N ASN A 55 4.51 12.14 -14.02
CA ASN A 55 3.71 11.06 -14.61
C ASN A 55 2.20 11.25 -14.45
N HIS A 56 1.75 12.29 -13.75
CA HIS A 56 0.35 12.50 -13.37
C HIS A 56 -0.28 11.23 -12.78
N SER A 57 0.49 10.52 -11.96
CA SER A 57 0.10 9.26 -11.33
C SER A 57 -0.36 9.49 -9.89
N GLN A 58 -0.90 8.44 -9.29
CA GLN A 58 -1.38 8.46 -7.91
C GLN A 58 -0.56 7.53 -7.01
N ALA A 59 -0.57 7.81 -5.71
CA ALA A 59 0.13 7.02 -4.71
C ALA A 59 -0.77 6.60 -3.54
N PHE A 60 -0.49 5.42 -3.01
CA PHE A 60 -0.94 5.00 -1.68
C PHE A 60 0.17 5.21 -0.66
N VAL A 61 -0.19 5.68 0.52
CA VAL A 61 0.66 5.67 1.72
C VAL A 61 -0.07 4.89 2.80
N VAL A 62 0.43 3.70 3.11
CA VAL A 62 -0.23 2.76 4.04
C VAL A 62 0.47 2.82 5.39
N CYS A 63 -0.29 3.12 6.43
CA CYS A 63 0.17 3.13 7.82
C CYS A 63 -0.23 1.83 8.52
N PRO A 64 0.63 1.25 9.38
CA PRO A 64 0.33 0.00 10.07
C PRO A 64 -0.82 0.16 11.06
N PHE A 65 -1.41 -0.97 11.41
CA PHE A 65 -2.16 -1.06 12.66
C PHE A 65 -1.17 -0.98 13.83
N ILE A 66 -1.40 -0.09 14.78
CA ILE A 66 -0.68 -0.06 16.04
C ILE A 66 -1.52 -0.89 17.02
N ASP A 67 -1.07 -2.07 17.36
CA ASP A 67 -1.66 -3.13 18.20
C ASP A 67 -3.20 -3.30 18.24
N ASP A 68 -3.63 -4.56 18.37
CA ASP A 68 -5.06 -4.95 18.38
C ASP A 68 -5.89 -4.37 19.55
N SER A 69 -5.25 -3.74 20.53
CA SER A 69 -5.90 -3.20 21.73
C SER A 69 -6.48 -1.79 21.57
N ASP A 70 -5.97 -0.97 20.61
CA ASP A 70 -6.43 0.41 20.48
C ASP A 70 -6.68 0.83 19.02
N LYS A 71 -7.96 0.73 18.61
CA LYS A 71 -8.43 1.26 17.33
C LYS A 71 -8.14 2.76 17.16
N ASN A 72 -7.94 3.49 18.26
CA ASN A 72 -7.61 4.90 18.26
C ASN A 72 -6.19 5.18 17.77
N ASP A 73 -5.20 4.35 18.14
CA ASP A 73 -3.80 4.53 17.73
C ASP A 73 -3.57 4.36 16.23
N GLN A 74 -4.37 3.54 15.59
CA GLN A 74 -4.34 3.35 14.13
C GLN A 74 -4.74 4.63 13.38
N VAL A 75 -5.78 5.27 13.88
CA VAL A 75 -6.26 6.55 13.35
C VAL A 75 -5.22 7.63 13.59
N VAL A 76 -4.58 7.66 14.75
CA VAL A 76 -3.53 8.61 15.12
C VAL A 76 -2.33 8.49 14.18
N SER A 77 -1.86 7.28 13.87
CA SER A 77 -0.72 7.06 12.96
C SER A 77 -1.02 7.51 11.52
N ALA A 78 -2.19 7.17 10.97
CA ALA A 78 -2.58 7.58 9.64
C ALA A 78 -2.86 9.09 9.57
N GLN A 79 -3.46 9.67 10.64
CA GLN A 79 -3.72 11.10 10.75
C GLN A 79 -2.42 11.92 10.87
N ALA A 80 -1.44 11.43 11.64
CA ALA A 80 -0.13 12.07 11.76
C ALA A 80 0.60 12.09 10.42
N GLU A 81 0.59 10.98 9.70
CA GLU A 81 1.20 10.87 8.39
C GLU A 81 0.48 11.75 7.35
N PHE A 82 -0.83 11.79 7.37
CA PHE A 82 -1.62 12.69 6.54
C PHE A 82 -1.23 14.16 6.76
N THR A 83 -1.15 14.59 8.02
CA THR A 83 -0.76 15.96 8.39
C THR A 83 0.69 16.26 7.99
N HIS A 84 1.59 15.28 8.15
CA HIS A 84 2.98 15.39 7.70
C HIS A 84 3.06 15.60 6.20
N LEU A 85 2.37 14.79 5.41
CA LEU A 85 2.39 14.89 3.95
C LEU A 85 1.73 16.17 3.43
N GLN A 86 0.67 16.66 4.07
CA GLN A 86 0.07 17.95 3.72
C GLN A 86 1.05 19.12 3.87
N LYS A 87 1.90 19.08 4.91
CA LYS A 87 2.96 20.08 5.11
C LYS A 87 4.10 19.92 4.11
N LEU A 88 4.44 18.66 3.78
CA LEU A 88 5.54 18.34 2.87
C LEU A 88 5.19 18.65 1.40
N PHE A 89 3.92 18.44 1.01
CA PHE A 89 3.42 18.60 -0.36
C PHE A 89 2.15 19.45 -0.40
N PRO A 90 2.26 20.77 -0.12
CA PRO A 90 1.10 21.66 0.01
C PRO A 90 0.32 21.85 -1.31
N ASP A 91 0.93 21.53 -2.43
CA ASP A 91 0.36 21.63 -3.78
C ASP A 91 -0.23 20.33 -4.32
N LEU A 92 -0.21 19.24 -3.53
CA LEU A 92 -0.85 17.99 -3.88
C LEU A 92 -2.14 17.76 -3.08
N SER A 93 -3.14 17.22 -3.76
CA SER A 93 -4.38 16.79 -3.09
C SER A 93 -4.14 15.48 -2.35
N ILE A 94 -4.32 15.49 -1.03
CA ILE A 94 -4.10 14.33 -0.18
C ILE A 94 -5.41 13.96 0.50
N GLY A 95 -5.79 12.67 0.42
CA GLY A 95 -6.94 12.11 1.10
C GLY A 95 -6.53 11.22 2.27
N LEU A 96 -7.41 11.07 3.25
CA LEU A 96 -7.23 10.18 4.40
C LEU A 96 -8.37 9.18 4.49
N LEU A 97 -8.03 7.90 4.56
CA LEU A 97 -8.98 6.79 4.65
C LEU A 97 -8.61 5.83 5.79
N HIS A 98 -9.45 5.74 6.80
CA HIS A 98 -9.30 4.81 7.93
C HIS A 98 -10.66 4.27 8.40
N GLY A 99 -10.65 3.33 9.34
CA GLY A 99 -11.87 2.65 9.82
C GLY A 99 -13.00 3.57 10.27
N GLN A 100 -12.67 4.73 10.85
CA GLN A 100 -13.62 5.70 11.39
C GLN A 100 -13.98 6.83 10.40
N THR A 101 -13.44 6.84 9.18
CA THR A 101 -13.78 7.85 8.16
C THR A 101 -15.27 7.74 7.81
N LYS A 102 -16.01 8.86 7.88
CA LYS A 102 -17.47 8.89 7.65
C LYS A 102 -17.82 8.73 6.16
N ASP A 103 -17.12 9.44 5.28
CA ASP A 103 -17.43 9.51 3.84
C ASP A 103 -16.44 8.69 3.00
N LYS A 104 -16.27 7.40 3.34
CA LYS A 104 -15.29 6.52 2.68
C LYS A 104 -15.51 6.44 1.17
N ASP A 105 -16.74 6.26 0.75
CA ASP A 105 -17.09 6.11 -0.67
C ASP A 105 -16.78 7.38 -1.46
N LYS A 106 -17.00 8.55 -0.87
CA LYS A 106 -16.65 9.83 -1.49
C LYS A 106 -15.13 9.94 -1.69
N ILE A 107 -14.34 9.66 -0.66
CA ILE A 107 -12.87 9.73 -0.74
C ILE A 107 -12.33 8.74 -1.77
N ILE A 108 -12.86 7.53 -1.80
CA ILE A 108 -12.50 6.51 -2.79
C ILE A 108 -12.87 6.97 -4.20
N ASN A 109 -14.06 7.51 -4.40
CA ASN A 109 -14.51 8.04 -5.70
C ASN A 109 -13.64 9.23 -6.14
N ASP A 110 -13.31 10.16 -5.24
CA ASP A 110 -12.44 11.28 -5.54
C ASP A 110 -11.02 10.82 -5.89
N PHE A 111 -10.54 9.72 -5.28
CA PHE A 111 -9.26 9.11 -5.64
C PHE A 111 -9.35 8.42 -7.01
N ILE A 112 -10.40 7.67 -7.31
CA ILE A 112 -10.65 7.05 -8.63
C ILE A 112 -10.72 8.13 -9.72
N GLN A 113 -11.39 9.24 -9.44
CA GLN A 113 -11.52 10.39 -10.36
C GLN A 113 -10.27 11.27 -10.44
N GLN A 114 -9.15 10.85 -9.82
CA GLN A 114 -7.87 11.56 -9.80
C GLN A 114 -7.92 12.97 -9.16
N LYS A 115 -8.97 13.30 -8.39
CA LYS A 115 -9.05 14.52 -7.60
C LYS A 115 -8.12 14.48 -6.39
N ILE A 116 -7.79 13.29 -5.90
CA ILE A 116 -6.82 13.03 -4.84
C ILE A 116 -5.59 12.38 -5.49
N THR A 117 -4.41 12.93 -5.22
CA THR A 117 -3.13 12.45 -5.75
C THR A 117 -2.50 11.41 -4.83
N ILE A 118 -2.56 11.62 -3.51
CA ILE A 118 -2.02 10.69 -2.50
C ILE A 118 -3.16 10.27 -1.57
N LEU A 119 -3.35 8.96 -1.40
CA LEU A 119 -4.29 8.42 -0.43
C LEU A 119 -3.54 7.79 0.74
N VAL A 120 -3.59 8.47 1.89
CA VAL A 120 -3.08 7.93 3.16
C VAL A 120 -4.15 7.02 3.75
N SER A 121 -3.78 5.81 4.15
CA SER A 121 -4.76 4.87 4.69
C SER A 121 -4.16 3.88 5.68
N THR A 122 -5.03 3.30 6.48
CA THR A 122 -4.79 2.02 7.16
C THR A 122 -4.99 0.85 6.17
N PRO A 123 -4.65 -0.42 6.49
CA PRO A 123 -4.79 -1.57 5.58
C PRO A 123 -6.18 -1.86 4.98
N ILE A 124 -7.18 -1.07 5.31
CA ILE A 124 -8.55 -1.15 4.76
C ILE A 124 -8.61 -1.19 3.21
N ILE A 125 -7.55 -0.71 2.53
CA ILE A 125 -7.42 -0.77 1.06
C ILE A 125 -7.40 -2.22 0.52
N GLU A 126 -7.36 -3.22 1.38
CA GLU A 126 -7.41 -4.63 0.98
C GLU A 126 -8.71 -5.01 0.23
N VAL A 127 -9.77 -4.20 0.33
CA VAL A 127 -11.07 -4.48 -0.26
C VAL A 127 -11.18 -3.89 -1.66
N GLY A 128 -10.97 -4.76 -2.67
CA GLY A 128 -11.61 -4.71 -4.01
C GLY A 128 -11.49 -3.45 -4.89
N ILE A 129 -10.75 -2.40 -4.48
CA ILE A 129 -10.66 -1.16 -5.25
C ILE A 129 -9.62 -1.32 -6.35
N ASP A 130 -10.03 -1.09 -7.59
CA ASP A 130 -9.15 -1.08 -8.77
C ASP A 130 -8.84 0.35 -9.19
N ILE A 131 -7.57 0.75 -9.07
CA ILE A 131 -7.11 2.09 -9.43
C ILE A 131 -5.93 1.97 -10.39
N PRO A 132 -6.19 1.99 -11.70
CA PRO A 132 -5.15 1.78 -12.73
C PRO A 132 -4.02 2.82 -12.67
N ASN A 133 -4.33 4.05 -12.24
CA ASN A 133 -3.37 5.15 -12.17
C ASN A 133 -2.52 5.18 -10.88
N ALA A 134 -2.79 4.28 -9.92
CA ALA A 134 -1.99 4.16 -8.70
C ALA A 134 -0.73 3.32 -8.98
N ASN A 135 0.38 4.00 -9.26
CA ASN A 135 1.64 3.36 -9.61
C ASN A 135 2.66 3.37 -8.47
N TYR A 136 2.40 4.11 -7.41
CA TYR A 136 3.33 4.25 -6.29
C TYR A 136 2.66 3.82 -4.99
N MET A 137 3.44 3.14 -4.14
CA MET A 137 3.01 2.78 -2.79
C MET A 137 4.16 2.96 -1.82
N ILE A 138 3.87 3.61 -0.69
CA ILE A 138 4.73 3.60 0.49
C ILE A 138 4.01 2.81 1.57
N VAL A 139 4.70 1.89 2.22
CA VAL A 139 4.21 1.16 3.39
C VAL A 139 5.08 1.55 4.58
N ASN A 140 4.51 2.35 5.48
CA ASN A 140 5.18 2.78 6.70
C ASN A 140 5.27 1.62 7.69
N SER A 141 6.43 1.48 8.39
CA SER A 141 6.70 0.40 9.34
C SER A 141 6.35 -0.97 8.77
N ALA A 142 6.87 -1.29 7.58
CA ALA A 142 6.57 -2.51 6.84
C ALA A 142 6.88 -3.80 7.64
N ASP A 143 7.78 -3.72 8.62
CA ASP A 143 8.12 -4.79 9.54
C ASP A 143 6.95 -5.23 10.44
N ARG A 144 5.93 -4.40 10.62
CA ARG A 144 4.71 -4.72 11.39
C ARG A 144 3.65 -5.48 10.59
N PHE A 145 3.82 -5.58 9.27
CA PHE A 145 2.88 -6.30 8.41
C PHE A 145 3.28 -7.76 8.22
N GLY A 146 2.29 -8.64 8.10
CA GLY A 146 2.50 -9.99 7.62
C GLY A 146 2.89 -10.02 6.13
N LEU A 147 3.64 -11.05 5.68
CA LEU A 147 4.04 -11.18 4.27
C LEU A 147 2.84 -11.22 3.32
N SER A 148 1.79 -11.92 3.68
CA SER A 148 0.56 -11.99 2.88
C SER A 148 -0.09 -10.61 2.70
N GLN A 149 -0.10 -9.80 3.76
CA GLN A 149 -0.62 -8.43 3.71
C GLN A 149 0.23 -7.55 2.79
N LEU A 150 1.56 -7.57 2.95
CA LEU A 150 2.48 -6.82 2.08
C LEU A 150 2.32 -7.22 0.62
N HIS A 151 2.14 -8.52 0.35
CA HIS A 151 1.90 -9.02 -0.99
C HIS A 151 0.56 -8.54 -1.55
N GLN A 152 -0.50 -8.52 -0.75
CA GLN A 152 -1.81 -7.99 -1.14
C GLN A 152 -1.75 -6.48 -1.42
N LEU A 153 -1.09 -5.72 -0.54
CA LEU A 153 -0.87 -4.28 -0.73
C LEU A 153 -0.10 -4.01 -2.03
N ARG A 154 1.04 -4.68 -2.24
CA ARG A 154 1.81 -4.56 -3.48
C ARG A 154 0.96 -4.87 -4.72
N GLY A 155 0.04 -5.83 -4.63
CA GLY A 155 -0.89 -6.18 -5.70
C GLY A 155 -1.94 -5.12 -6.02
N ARG A 156 -2.01 -4.02 -5.24
CA ARG A 156 -2.94 -2.89 -5.47
C ARG A 156 -2.40 -1.86 -6.43
N ILE A 157 -1.11 -1.85 -6.71
CA ILE A 157 -0.48 -0.97 -7.69
C ILE A 157 -0.08 -1.73 -8.95
N GLY A 158 0.27 -1.01 -10.00
CA GLY A 158 0.72 -1.59 -11.26
C GLY A 158 -0.37 -2.38 -11.98
N ARG A 159 -1.56 -1.83 -12.04
CA ARG A 159 -2.69 -2.41 -12.78
C ARG A 159 -2.85 -1.84 -14.19
N GLY A 160 -2.11 -0.79 -14.48
CA GLY A 160 -1.95 -0.22 -15.82
C GLY A 160 -0.70 -0.73 -16.52
N ASP A 161 -0.33 -0.05 -17.57
CA ASP A 161 0.83 -0.29 -18.46
C ASP A 161 2.12 0.43 -18.00
N LYS A 162 2.01 1.31 -16.99
CA LYS A 162 3.14 2.10 -16.48
C LYS A 162 3.93 1.31 -15.42
N PRO A 163 5.26 1.56 -15.33
CA PRO A 163 6.06 1.04 -14.23
C PRO A 163 5.49 1.42 -12.86
N SER A 164 5.53 0.52 -11.90
CA SER A 164 5.03 0.74 -10.55
C SER A 164 6.06 0.40 -9.49
N PHE A 165 6.02 1.13 -8.38
CA PHE A 165 7.05 1.08 -7.35
C PHE A 165 6.43 1.01 -5.96
N CYS A 166 6.94 0.10 -5.14
CA CYS A 166 6.53 -0.11 -3.77
C CYS A 166 7.72 0.12 -2.83
N CYS A 167 7.63 1.11 -1.94
CA CYS A 167 8.67 1.44 -0.98
C CYS A 167 8.25 0.98 0.42
N PHE A 168 9.00 0.04 1.00
CA PHE A 168 8.81 -0.43 2.36
C PHE A 168 9.70 0.37 3.31
N PHE A 169 9.10 1.17 4.16
CA PHE A 169 9.80 1.89 5.21
C PHE A 169 9.90 1.01 6.45
N THR A 170 11.09 0.86 6.99
CA THR A 170 11.33 0.12 8.23
C THR A 170 12.49 0.72 9.01
N SER A 171 12.36 0.75 10.33
CA SER A 171 13.44 1.07 11.26
C SER A 171 14.13 -0.18 11.81
N SER A 172 13.63 -1.36 11.49
CA SER A 172 14.19 -2.63 11.97
C SER A 172 15.59 -2.85 11.39
N GLN A 173 16.55 -3.22 12.27
CA GLN A 173 17.89 -3.65 11.91
C GLN A 173 18.05 -5.18 11.99
N ASN A 174 16.99 -5.90 12.34
CA ASN A 174 17.02 -7.35 12.48
C ASN A 174 17.18 -8.02 11.11
N PRO A 175 18.27 -8.79 10.85
CA PRO A 175 18.51 -9.40 9.55
C PRO A 175 17.39 -10.34 9.08
N LYS A 176 16.73 -11.06 10.01
CA LYS A 176 15.60 -11.93 9.68
C LYS A 176 14.41 -11.13 9.16
N THR A 177 14.15 -9.96 9.78
CA THR A 177 13.08 -9.06 9.35
C THR A 177 13.39 -8.45 7.98
N LEU A 178 14.62 -7.97 7.78
CA LEU A 178 15.05 -7.39 6.51
C LEU A 178 14.95 -8.41 5.37
N LYS A 179 15.48 -9.63 5.56
CA LYS A 179 15.38 -10.71 4.59
C LYS A 179 13.93 -11.08 4.27
N ARG A 180 13.02 -10.99 5.25
CA ARG A 180 11.59 -11.20 5.03
C ARG A 180 10.97 -10.12 4.12
N LEU A 181 11.48 -8.90 4.14
CA LEU A 181 10.96 -7.77 3.36
C LEU A 181 11.54 -7.67 1.94
N GLU A 182 12.54 -8.48 1.58
CA GLU A 182 13.20 -8.53 0.26
C GLU A 182 12.52 -9.45 -0.75
N PHE A 183 11.24 -9.77 -0.61
CA PHE A 183 10.50 -10.71 -1.47
C PHE A 183 9.90 -10.11 -2.74
#